data_71daf1852de8cd045589067e6044dccc
#
_entry.id   71daf1852de8cd045589067e6044dccc
#
_cell.length_a   1.000
_cell.length_b   1.000
_cell.length_c   1.000
_cell.angle_alpha   90.00
_cell.angle_beta   90.00
_cell.angle_gamma   90.00
#
_symmetry.space_group_name_H-M   'P 1'
#
loop_
_entity.id
_entity.type
_entity.pdbx_description
1 polymer ?
#
loop_
_entity_poly.entity_id
_entity_poly.type
_entity_poly.pdbx_seq_one_letter_code
_entity_poly.pdbx_strand_id
1 'polypeptide(L)'
;MSFTYIELMDKTTYLNHYYFVSVMAFLMIWLPMHRYYSFDAYRNDNLRAQYVPRWTVDAIKLVLGIVYFYAGLAKINYDWLINALPLKILLPGSYDLPLIGGLLEQPWMAYTFSWGGMIYDLTIPFLLLWMPTRKVAFFMVIVFHLLTRVLFPIGMFPFIMILSTMIFFDSRVHERILDVFAKIIGKSKNIFDNGSSAIYRIKENRNFSIFIVSIFLVLQLLIPFRYLLYPDNLYWTEEGYRFSWRVMLMEKAGTASFKIVDGETKKRFYVDNRDFLTSFQEKQMATQPDMII
;
A
#
# COMPACT_ATOMS: atom_id res chain seq x y z
N MET A 1 8.59 14.09 -2.04
CA MET A 1 8.35 15.22 -1.11
C MET A 1 6.96 15.82 -1.30
N SER A 2 6.61 16.40 -2.47
CA SER A 2 5.30 17.07 -2.68
C SER A 2 4.10 16.16 -2.43
N PHE A 3 4.11 14.92 -2.92
CA PHE A 3 3.04 13.94 -2.69
C PHE A 3 2.82 13.69 -1.19
N THR A 4 3.88 13.37 -0.45
CA THR A 4 3.81 13.12 1.00
C THR A 4 3.36 14.36 1.77
N TYR A 5 3.78 15.56 1.34
CA TYR A 5 3.33 16.82 1.94
C TYR A 5 1.82 17.00 1.80
N ILE A 6 1.29 16.79 0.58
CA ILE A 6 -0.16 16.89 0.31
C ILE A 6 -0.94 15.87 1.12
N GLU A 7 -0.44 14.63 1.21
CA GLU A 7 -1.06 13.56 2.01
C GLU A 7 -1.16 13.90 3.50
N LEU A 8 -0.15 14.60 4.03
CA LEU A 8 -0.11 15.00 5.44
C LEU A 8 -0.93 16.26 5.76
N MET A 9 -1.43 16.98 4.77
CA MET A 9 -2.24 18.18 4.99
C MET A 9 -3.63 17.87 5.54
N ASP A 10 -4.18 16.69 5.22
CA ASP A 10 -5.53 16.30 5.63
C ASP A 10 -5.52 14.85 6.12
N LYS A 11 -5.71 14.68 7.43
CA LYS A 11 -5.73 13.40 8.11
C LYS A 11 -6.84 12.47 7.62
N THR A 12 -7.93 13.02 7.10
CA THR A 12 -9.09 12.27 6.60
C THR A 12 -8.79 11.54 5.29
N THR A 13 -7.80 11.99 4.53
CA THR A 13 -7.45 11.43 3.22
C THR A 13 -6.45 10.28 3.30
N TYR A 14 -6.02 9.86 4.50
CA TYR A 14 -5.07 8.77 4.66
C TYR A 14 -5.58 7.47 4.02
N LEU A 15 -4.73 6.90 3.14
CA LEU A 15 -4.94 5.58 2.54
C LEU A 15 -3.63 4.78 2.61
N ASN A 16 -3.73 3.47 2.86
CA ASN A 16 -2.54 2.60 2.96
C ASN A 16 -1.67 2.63 1.70
N HIS A 17 -2.27 2.78 0.51
CA HIS A 17 -1.49 2.88 -0.73
C HIS A 17 -0.82 4.24 -0.92
N TYR A 18 -1.34 5.33 -0.36
CA TYR A 18 -0.64 6.61 -0.32
C TYR A 18 0.58 6.53 0.60
N TYR A 19 0.40 5.92 1.77
CA TYR A 19 1.52 5.62 2.65
C TYR A 19 2.57 4.74 1.95
N PHE A 20 2.16 3.69 1.22
CA PHE A 20 3.07 2.85 0.46
C PHE A 20 3.86 3.65 -0.59
N VAL A 21 3.21 4.53 -1.36
CA VAL A 21 3.88 5.41 -2.33
C VAL A 21 4.90 6.32 -1.65
N SER A 22 4.55 6.91 -0.50
CA SER A 22 5.45 7.77 0.29
C SER A 22 6.66 7.00 0.83
N VAL A 23 6.45 5.78 1.35
CA VAL A 23 7.52 4.87 1.81
C VAL A 23 8.46 4.49 0.66
N MET A 24 7.89 4.13 -0.49
CA MET A 24 8.67 3.79 -1.68
C MET A 24 9.43 5.00 -2.23
N ALA A 25 8.80 6.17 -2.29
CA ALA A 25 9.44 7.39 -2.75
C ALA A 25 10.63 7.79 -1.85
N PHE A 26 10.47 7.67 -0.52
CA PHE A 26 11.57 7.91 0.42
C PHE A 26 12.73 6.91 0.21
N LEU A 27 12.41 5.63 0.10
CA LEU A 27 13.42 4.60 -0.12
C LEU A 27 14.20 4.86 -1.43
N MET A 28 13.50 5.22 -2.51
CA MET A 28 14.10 5.47 -3.82
C MET A 28 15.11 6.64 -3.82
N ILE A 29 15.01 7.60 -2.89
CA ILE A 29 16.00 8.69 -2.76
C ILE A 29 17.39 8.14 -2.44
N TRP A 30 17.46 7.05 -1.67
CA TRP A 30 18.71 6.44 -1.20
C TRP A 30 19.22 5.32 -2.13
N LEU A 31 18.42 4.93 -3.12
CA LEU A 31 18.75 3.89 -4.08
C LEU A 31 19.20 4.47 -5.42
N PRO A 32 20.03 3.75 -6.21
CA PRO A 32 20.58 4.23 -7.47
C PRO A 32 19.56 4.22 -8.63
N MET A 33 18.33 4.72 -8.40
CA MET A 33 17.24 4.69 -9.38
C MET A 33 17.47 5.60 -10.58
N HIS A 34 18.34 6.59 -10.45
CA HIS A 34 18.70 7.55 -11.50
C HIS A 34 19.75 7.04 -12.50
N ARG A 35 20.25 5.80 -12.35
CA ARG A 35 21.39 5.29 -13.10
C ARG A 35 21.07 4.65 -14.45
N TYR A 36 19.81 4.26 -14.67
CA TYR A 36 19.38 3.63 -15.91
C TYR A 36 17.90 3.95 -16.19
N TYR A 37 17.50 4.08 -17.45
CA TYR A 37 16.14 4.51 -17.85
C TYR A 37 15.63 5.77 -17.11
N SER A 38 16.52 6.69 -16.81
CA SER A 38 16.21 7.96 -16.14
C SER A 38 16.59 9.15 -17.00
N PHE A 39 15.99 10.28 -16.74
CA PHE A 39 16.32 11.53 -17.40
C PHE A 39 17.77 11.98 -17.10
N ASP A 40 18.26 11.71 -15.89
CA ASP A 40 19.65 12.01 -15.51
C ASP A 40 20.65 11.17 -16.31
N ALA A 41 20.37 9.86 -16.45
CA ALA A 41 21.20 8.98 -17.28
C ALA A 41 21.12 9.32 -18.78
N TYR A 42 20.01 9.91 -19.23
CA TYR A 42 19.86 10.39 -20.61
C TYR A 42 20.73 11.64 -20.87
N ARG A 43 20.80 12.55 -19.88
CA ARG A 43 21.58 13.80 -20.00
C ARG A 43 23.08 13.59 -19.78
N ASN A 44 23.47 12.59 -19.00
CA ASN A 44 24.87 12.36 -18.65
C ASN A 44 25.21 10.87 -18.67
N ASP A 45 25.86 10.44 -19.73
CA ASP A 45 26.27 9.05 -19.95
C ASP A 45 27.20 8.51 -18.84
N ASN A 46 27.95 9.36 -18.16
CA ASN A 46 28.84 8.96 -17.06
C ASN A 46 28.06 8.47 -15.83
N LEU A 47 26.77 8.80 -15.74
CA LEU A 47 25.91 8.32 -14.67
C LEU A 47 25.37 6.91 -14.92
N ARG A 48 25.42 6.41 -16.15
CA ARG A 48 24.84 5.12 -16.50
C ARG A 48 25.53 3.97 -15.79
N ALA A 49 24.72 3.07 -15.22
CA ALA A 49 25.19 1.81 -14.65
C ALA A 49 24.17 0.72 -14.90
N GLN A 50 24.59 -0.38 -15.53
CA GLN A 50 23.74 -1.54 -15.79
C GLN A 50 23.60 -2.44 -14.56
N TYR A 51 24.56 -2.43 -13.66
CA TYR A 51 24.60 -3.29 -12.49
C TYR A 51 24.56 -2.46 -11.22
N VAL A 52 23.62 -2.81 -10.34
CA VAL A 52 23.46 -2.20 -9.02
C VAL A 52 23.66 -3.25 -7.91
N PRO A 53 24.07 -2.85 -6.71
CA PRO A 53 24.19 -3.78 -5.59
C PRO A 53 22.86 -4.47 -5.30
N ARG A 54 22.90 -5.78 -5.07
CA ARG A 54 21.70 -6.61 -4.86
C ARG A 54 20.83 -6.10 -3.71
N TRP A 55 21.42 -5.62 -2.62
CA TRP A 55 20.69 -5.12 -1.45
C TRP A 55 19.71 -3.99 -1.80
N THR A 56 19.98 -3.21 -2.86
CA THR A 56 19.08 -2.11 -3.29
C THR A 56 17.76 -2.63 -3.82
N VAL A 57 17.79 -3.73 -4.54
CA VAL A 57 16.58 -4.42 -5.03
C VAL A 57 15.91 -5.20 -3.90
N ASP A 58 16.71 -5.86 -3.04
CA ASP A 58 16.20 -6.63 -1.91
C ASP A 58 15.51 -5.72 -0.87
N ALA A 59 15.95 -4.46 -0.69
CA ALA A 59 15.27 -3.47 0.15
C ALA A 59 13.84 -3.18 -0.33
N ILE A 60 13.64 -3.04 -1.65
CA ILE A 60 12.30 -2.82 -2.23
C ILE A 60 11.43 -4.08 -2.02
N LYS A 61 12.00 -5.28 -2.28
CA LYS A 61 11.30 -6.54 -2.06
C LYS A 61 10.88 -6.72 -0.59
N LEU A 62 11.74 -6.30 0.33
CA LEU A 62 11.45 -6.36 1.76
C LEU A 62 10.28 -5.46 2.14
N VAL A 63 10.23 -4.22 1.64
CA VAL A 63 9.08 -3.32 1.89
C VAL A 63 7.78 -3.95 1.38
N LEU A 64 7.77 -4.51 0.17
CA LEU A 64 6.59 -5.23 -0.35
C LEU A 64 6.23 -6.45 0.51
N GLY A 65 7.23 -7.21 0.96
CA GLY A 65 7.04 -8.32 1.88
C GLY A 65 6.41 -7.88 3.21
N ILE A 66 6.86 -6.75 3.76
CA ILE A 66 6.30 -6.13 4.96
C ILE A 66 4.81 -5.81 4.76
N VAL A 67 4.45 -5.16 3.63
CA VAL A 67 3.06 -4.80 3.34
C VAL A 67 2.15 -6.03 3.37
N TYR A 68 2.48 -7.05 2.60
CA TYR A 68 1.67 -8.28 2.53
C TYR A 68 1.64 -9.01 3.87
N PHE A 69 2.80 -9.22 4.48
CA PHE A 69 2.89 -9.99 5.72
C PHE A 69 2.10 -9.36 6.86
N TYR A 70 2.23 -8.03 7.06
CA TYR A 70 1.46 -7.33 8.09
C TYR A 70 -0.03 -7.20 7.74
N ALA A 71 -0.39 -7.09 6.47
CA ALA A 71 -1.78 -7.15 6.06
C ALA A 71 -2.41 -8.51 6.40
N GLY A 72 -1.66 -9.59 6.22
CA GLY A 72 -2.08 -10.93 6.64
C GLY A 72 -2.11 -11.10 8.16
N LEU A 73 -1.07 -10.66 8.87
CA LEU A 73 -0.98 -10.74 10.33
C LEU A 73 -2.14 -9.99 11.01
N ALA A 74 -2.48 -8.81 10.49
CA ALA A 74 -3.58 -8.00 10.99
C ALA A 74 -4.95 -8.68 10.83
N LYS A 75 -5.09 -9.62 9.89
CA LYS A 75 -6.29 -10.42 9.68
C LYS A 75 -6.44 -11.58 10.68
N ILE A 76 -5.40 -11.86 11.49
CA ILE A 76 -5.48 -12.86 12.56
C ILE A 76 -6.15 -12.22 13.78
N ASN A 77 -7.45 -12.08 13.70
CA ASN A 77 -8.29 -11.59 14.79
C ASN A 77 -9.66 -12.29 14.77
N TYR A 78 -10.38 -12.21 15.89
CA TYR A 78 -11.64 -12.90 16.06
C TYR A 78 -12.70 -12.45 15.06
N ASP A 79 -12.85 -11.14 14.86
CA ASP A 79 -13.89 -10.60 13.97
C ASP A 79 -13.63 -11.02 12.51
N TRP A 80 -12.41 -10.99 12.06
CA TRP A 80 -12.07 -11.39 10.71
C TRP A 80 -12.22 -12.91 10.48
N LEU A 81 -11.65 -13.75 11.34
CA LEU A 81 -11.58 -15.20 11.08
C LEU A 81 -12.82 -15.96 11.55
N ILE A 82 -13.42 -15.56 12.68
CA ILE A 82 -14.54 -16.29 13.29
C ILE A 82 -15.88 -15.69 12.87
N ASN A 83 -15.99 -14.36 12.85
CA ASN A 83 -17.20 -13.67 12.44
C ASN A 83 -17.24 -13.37 10.94
N ALA A 84 -16.11 -13.43 10.22
CA ALA A 84 -15.92 -13.00 8.82
C ALA A 84 -16.37 -11.54 8.60
N LEU A 85 -16.15 -10.68 9.58
CA LEU A 85 -16.41 -9.25 9.51
C LEU A 85 -15.14 -8.51 9.05
N PRO A 86 -15.28 -7.44 8.25
CA PRO A 86 -16.52 -6.85 7.73
C PRO A 86 -17.05 -7.50 6.43
N LEU A 87 -16.48 -8.59 5.94
CA LEU A 87 -16.81 -9.18 4.63
C LEU A 87 -18.26 -9.61 4.50
N LYS A 88 -18.88 -10.11 5.59
CA LYS A 88 -20.32 -10.41 5.63
C LYS A 88 -21.22 -9.19 5.36
N ILE A 89 -20.71 -7.99 5.62
CA ILE A 89 -21.43 -6.73 5.38
C ILE A 89 -21.14 -6.24 3.97
N LEU A 90 -19.87 -6.33 3.53
CA LEU A 90 -19.40 -5.71 2.29
C LEU A 90 -19.72 -6.55 1.04
N LEU A 91 -19.58 -7.89 1.10
CA LEU A 91 -19.76 -8.74 -0.07
C LEU A 91 -21.18 -8.72 -0.64
N PRO A 92 -22.25 -8.76 0.18
CA PRO A 92 -23.61 -8.66 -0.34
C PRO A 92 -23.90 -7.35 -1.09
N GLY A 93 -23.15 -6.28 -0.84
CA GLY A 93 -23.24 -5.02 -1.58
C GLY A 93 -22.91 -5.14 -3.07
N SER A 94 -22.28 -6.24 -3.48
CA SER A 94 -21.93 -6.55 -4.87
C SER A 94 -22.81 -7.64 -5.49
N TYR A 95 -24.05 -7.77 -5.02
CA TYR A 95 -25.01 -8.81 -5.45
C TYR A 95 -25.40 -8.71 -6.94
N ASP A 96 -25.26 -7.54 -7.54
CA ASP A 96 -25.58 -7.25 -8.94
C ASP A 96 -24.49 -7.68 -9.93
N LEU A 97 -23.36 -8.18 -9.43
CA LEU A 97 -22.30 -8.66 -10.30
C LEU A 97 -22.74 -9.89 -11.11
N PRO A 98 -22.58 -9.85 -12.46
CA PRO A 98 -22.95 -10.96 -13.29
C PRO A 98 -22.14 -12.22 -12.92
N LEU A 99 -22.77 -13.39 -12.94
CA LEU A 99 -22.25 -14.72 -12.65
C LEU A 99 -21.94 -15.01 -11.17
N ILE A 100 -21.45 -14.06 -10.39
CA ILE A 100 -20.98 -14.30 -9.01
C ILE A 100 -21.82 -13.60 -7.94
N GLY A 101 -22.68 -12.64 -8.30
CA GLY A 101 -23.45 -11.83 -7.32
C GLY A 101 -24.23 -12.67 -6.33
N GLY A 102 -24.99 -13.65 -6.79
CA GLY A 102 -25.75 -14.55 -5.91
C GLY A 102 -24.87 -15.43 -4.99
N LEU A 103 -23.60 -15.68 -5.34
CA LEU A 103 -22.65 -16.38 -4.46
C LEU A 103 -22.16 -15.46 -3.34
N LEU A 104 -22.02 -14.15 -3.61
CA LEU A 104 -21.53 -13.17 -2.63
C LEU A 104 -22.50 -12.93 -1.48
N GLU A 105 -23.79 -13.25 -1.67
CA GLU A 105 -24.79 -13.21 -0.61
C GLU A 105 -24.70 -14.40 0.35
N GLN A 106 -24.02 -15.48 -0.06
CA GLN A 106 -23.90 -16.68 0.76
C GLN A 106 -22.95 -16.48 1.94
N PRO A 107 -23.37 -16.82 3.18
CA PRO A 107 -22.52 -16.61 4.36
C PRO A 107 -21.15 -17.31 4.29
N TRP A 108 -21.08 -18.52 3.70
CA TRP A 108 -19.84 -19.26 3.56
C TRP A 108 -18.81 -18.54 2.67
N MET A 109 -19.27 -17.71 1.73
CA MET A 109 -18.38 -16.94 0.85
C MET A 109 -17.56 -15.92 1.65
N ALA A 110 -18.17 -15.23 2.60
CA ALA A 110 -17.45 -14.31 3.48
C ALA A 110 -16.34 -15.01 4.26
N TYR A 111 -16.57 -16.22 4.75
CA TYR A 111 -15.52 -17.04 5.40
C TYR A 111 -14.43 -17.44 4.43
N THR A 112 -14.78 -17.84 3.21
CA THR A 112 -13.80 -18.21 2.18
C THR A 112 -12.89 -17.04 1.85
N PHE A 113 -13.43 -15.85 1.67
CA PHE A 113 -12.63 -14.65 1.42
C PHE A 113 -11.82 -14.22 2.64
N SER A 114 -12.36 -14.39 3.84
CA SER A 114 -11.67 -14.04 5.09
C SER A 114 -10.42 -14.91 5.28
N TRP A 115 -10.58 -16.23 5.30
CA TRP A 115 -9.45 -17.15 5.45
C TRP A 115 -8.53 -17.14 4.25
N GLY A 116 -9.08 -17.14 3.04
CA GLY A 116 -8.30 -17.07 1.80
C GLY A 116 -7.44 -15.81 1.72
N GLY A 117 -8.00 -14.65 2.07
CA GLY A 117 -7.27 -13.38 2.09
C GLY A 117 -6.15 -13.36 3.13
N MET A 118 -6.39 -13.90 4.32
CA MET A 118 -5.36 -14.00 5.37
C MET A 118 -4.20 -14.93 4.93
N ILE A 119 -4.53 -16.15 4.45
CA ILE A 119 -3.52 -17.11 4.00
C ILE A 119 -2.75 -16.55 2.80
N TYR A 120 -3.44 -15.93 1.85
CA TYR A 120 -2.81 -15.30 0.70
C TYR A 120 -1.78 -14.25 1.15
N ASP A 121 -2.18 -13.28 1.97
CA ASP A 121 -1.29 -12.20 2.38
C ASP A 121 -0.08 -12.70 3.19
N LEU A 122 -0.26 -13.71 4.03
CA LEU A 122 0.85 -14.29 4.81
C LEU A 122 1.83 -15.08 3.95
N THR A 123 1.37 -15.74 2.89
CA THR A 123 2.20 -16.68 2.12
C THR A 123 2.79 -16.08 0.87
N ILE A 124 2.11 -15.12 0.24
CA ILE A 124 2.48 -14.59 -1.07
C ILE A 124 3.90 -14.00 -1.14
N PRO A 125 4.42 -13.26 -0.13
CA PRO A 125 5.78 -12.73 -0.20
C PRO A 125 6.83 -13.83 -0.26
N PHE A 126 6.64 -14.94 0.43
CA PHE A 126 7.55 -16.10 0.40
C PHE A 126 7.49 -16.82 -0.94
N LEU A 127 6.29 -17.01 -1.49
CA LEU A 127 6.10 -17.62 -2.80
C LEU A 127 6.70 -16.79 -3.93
N LEU A 128 6.69 -15.46 -3.82
CA LEU A 128 7.32 -14.54 -4.76
C LEU A 128 8.85 -14.58 -4.67
N LEU A 129 9.41 -14.75 -3.48
CA LEU A 129 10.85 -14.87 -3.27
C LEU A 129 11.39 -16.17 -3.84
N TRP A 130 10.64 -17.26 -3.74
CA TRP A 130 11.07 -18.57 -4.20
C TRP A 130 10.88 -18.72 -5.73
N MET A 131 11.98 -18.92 -6.44
CA MET A 131 12.02 -18.88 -7.90
C MET A 131 11.03 -19.85 -8.60
N PRO A 132 10.88 -21.12 -8.16
CA PRO A 132 9.95 -22.06 -8.78
C PRO A 132 8.49 -21.65 -8.70
N THR A 133 8.05 -21.02 -7.61
CA THR A 133 6.64 -20.63 -7.37
C THR A 133 6.32 -19.23 -7.87
N ARG A 134 7.32 -18.40 -8.14
CA ARG A 134 7.17 -16.97 -8.45
C ARG A 134 6.14 -16.65 -9.53
N LYS A 135 6.11 -17.42 -10.62
CA LYS A 135 5.15 -17.18 -11.72
C LYS A 135 3.71 -17.44 -11.28
N VAL A 136 3.49 -18.53 -10.55
CA VAL A 136 2.18 -18.88 -9.99
C VAL A 136 1.77 -17.84 -8.96
N ALA A 137 2.69 -17.47 -8.07
CA ALA A 137 2.46 -16.42 -7.07
C ALA A 137 2.08 -15.09 -7.72
N PHE A 138 2.76 -14.68 -8.77
CA PHE A 138 2.43 -13.44 -9.49
C PHE A 138 1.05 -13.53 -10.17
N PHE A 139 0.69 -14.67 -10.74
CA PHE A 139 -0.65 -14.90 -11.25
C PHE A 139 -1.71 -14.77 -10.14
N MET A 140 -1.44 -15.34 -8.95
CA MET A 140 -2.31 -15.17 -7.78
C MET A 140 -2.41 -13.69 -7.36
N VAL A 141 -1.32 -12.92 -7.42
CA VAL A 141 -1.34 -11.47 -7.18
C VAL A 141 -2.28 -10.76 -8.14
N ILE A 142 -2.20 -11.06 -9.44
CA ILE A 142 -3.08 -10.45 -10.44
C ILE A 142 -4.54 -10.79 -10.14
N VAL A 143 -4.86 -12.07 -9.96
CA VAL A 143 -6.24 -12.53 -9.70
C VAL A 143 -6.79 -11.90 -8.42
N PHE A 144 -6.04 -11.95 -7.32
CA PHE A 144 -6.46 -11.39 -6.04
C PHE A 144 -6.74 -9.89 -6.13
N HIS A 145 -5.81 -9.13 -6.70
CA HIS A 145 -5.96 -7.68 -6.77
C HIS A 145 -7.02 -7.24 -7.79
N LEU A 146 -7.19 -7.95 -8.91
CA LEU A 146 -8.29 -7.64 -9.83
C LEU A 146 -9.65 -8.00 -9.21
N LEU A 147 -9.74 -9.11 -8.49
CA LEU A 147 -10.96 -9.49 -7.78
C LEU A 147 -11.31 -8.46 -6.71
N THR A 148 -10.34 -8.04 -5.90
CA THR A 148 -10.58 -6.99 -4.89
C THR A 148 -10.95 -5.65 -5.53
N ARG A 149 -10.44 -5.31 -6.73
CA ARG A 149 -10.85 -4.11 -7.47
C ARG A 149 -12.31 -4.15 -7.93
N VAL A 150 -12.77 -5.34 -8.30
CA VAL A 150 -14.17 -5.54 -8.74
C VAL A 150 -15.12 -5.50 -7.54
N LEU A 151 -14.75 -6.14 -6.44
CA LEU A 151 -15.61 -6.28 -5.26
C LEU A 151 -15.65 -5.03 -4.37
N PHE A 152 -14.58 -4.22 -4.35
CA PHE A 152 -14.45 -3.13 -3.39
C PHE A 152 -13.97 -1.83 -4.05
N PRO A 153 -14.46 -0.66 -3.61
CA PRO A 153 -14.08 0.65 -4.16
C PRO A 153 -12.71 1.12 -3.62
N ILE A 154 -11.65 0.31 -3.82
CA ILE A 154 -10.30 0.56 -3.27
C ILE A 154 -9.37 1.35 -4.21
N GLY A 155 -9.92 1.99 -5.24
CA GLY A 155 -9.19 2.92 -6.10
C GLY A 155 -8.01 2.29 -6.86
N MET A 156 -6.85 2.93 -6.82
CA MET A 156 -5.65 2.55 -7.56
C MET A 156 -4.80 1.46 -6.87
N PHE A 157 -5.11 1.10 -5.63
CA PHE A 157 -4.31 0.17 -4.83
C PHE A 157 -3.97 -1.15 -5.55
N PRO A 158 -4.91 -1.86 -6.19
CA PRO A 158 -4.63 -3.11 -6.88
C PRO A 158 -3.58 -2.98 -7.98
N PHE A 159 -3.65 -1.93 -8.77
CA PHE A 159 -2.71 -1.69 -9.86
C PHE A 159 -1.31 -1.38 -9.33
N ILE A 160 -1.21 -0.58 -8.27
CA ILE A 160 0.04 -0.27 -7.59
C ILE A 160 0.70 -1.57 -7.10
N MET A 161 -0.07 -2.47 -6.46
CA MET A 161 0.46 -3.72 -5.93
C MET A 161 0.90 -4.69 -7.03
N ILE A 162 0.11 -4.86 -8.10
CA ILE A 162 0.47 -5.70 -9.24
C ILE A 162 1.78 -5.21 -9.89
N LEU A 163 1.88 -3.90 -10.18
CA LEU A 163 3.05 -3.33 -10.82
C LEU A 163 4.29 -3.40 -9.92
N SER A 164 4.16 -3.06 -8.64
CA SER A 164 5.26 -3.12 -7.68
C SER A 164 5.78 -4.54 -7.48
N THR A 165 4.90 -5.55 -7.54
CA THR A 165 5.28 -6.96 -7.38
C THR A 165 6.17 -7.46 -8.53
N MET A 166 6.21 -6.78 -9.67
CA MET A 166 7.11 -7.14 -10.75
C MET A 166 8.60 -7.07 -10.36
N ILE A 167 8.96 -6.33 -9.30
CA ILE A 167 10.34 -6.26 -8.79
C ILE A 167 10.92 -7.63 -8.39
N PHE A 168 10.08 -8.63 -8.16
CA PHE A 168 10.54 -9.98 -7.84
C PHE A 168 11.10 -10.73 -9.05
N PHE A 169 10.80 -10.28 -10.29
CA PHE A 169 11.29 -10.90 -11.51
C PHE A 169 12.70 -10.43 -11.87
N ASP A 170 13.38 -11.26 -12.66
CA ASP A 170 14.72 -10.96 -13.16
C ASP A 170 14.68 -9.84 -14.22
N SER A 171 15.80 -9.13 -14.40
CA SER A 171 15.93 -8.04 -15.38
C SER A 171 15.50 -8.43 -16.80
N ARG A 172 15.72 -9.68 -17.20
CA ARG A 172 15.33 -10.21 -18.52
C ARG A 172 13.81 -10.13 -18.79
N VAL A 173 12.97 -10.23 -17.75
CA VAL A 173 11.52 -10.09 -17.89
C VAL A 173 11.17 -8.63 -18.19
N HIS A 174 11.77 -7.71 -17.44
CA HIS A 174 11.58 -6.26 -17.63
C HIS A 174 12.08 -5.81 -18.99
N GLU A 175 13.23 -6.32 -19.43
CA GLU A 175 13.80 -6.03 -20.74
C GLU A 175 12.85 -6.47 -21.88
N ARG A 176 12.27 -7.68 -21.79
CA ARG A 176 11.29 -8.16 -22.77
C ARG A 176 10.04 -7.28 -22.83
N ILE A 177 9.55 -6.83 -21.68
CA ILE A 177 8.40 -5.93 -21.62
C ILE A 177 8.75 -4.59 -22.29
N LEU A 178 9.91 -4.03 -21.99
CA LEU A 178 10.37 -2.80 -22.62
C LEU A 178 10.59 -2.96 -24.11
N ASP A 179 11.06 -4.12 -24.59
CA ASP A 179 11.19 -4.43 -26.01
C ASP A 179 9.83 -4.41 -26.73
N VAL A 180 8.79 -4.97 -26.10
CA VAL A 180 7.44 -4.95 -26.65
C VAL A 180 6.93 -3.50 -26.74
N PHE A 181 7.10 -2.70 -25.69
CA PHE A 181 6.69 -1.30 -25.71
C PHE A 181 7.48 -0.48 -26.76
N ALA A 182 8.80 -0.69 -26.85
CA ALA A 182 9.62 -0.01 -27.84
C ALA A 182 9.16 -0.31 -29.27
N LYS A 183 8.82 -1.57 -29.57
CA LYS A 183 8.26 -1.98 -30.89
C LYS A 183 6.92 -1.31 -31.17
N ILE A 184 6.02 -1.24 -30.18
CA ILE A 184 4.70 -0.58 -30.34
C ILE A 184 4.86 0.91 -30.64
N ILE A 185 5.83 1.59 -29.99
CA ILE A 185 6.08 3.03 -30.19
C ILE A 185 6.96 3.29 -31.44
N GLY A 186 7.47 2.25 -32.10
CA GLY A 186 8.33 2.39 -33.29
C GLY A 186 9.73 2.94 -32.97
N LYS A 187 10.19 2.81 -31.71
CA LYS A 187 11.52 3.30 -31.28
C LYS A 187 12.49 2.15 -31.01
N SER A 188 13.77 2.40 -31.26
CA SER A 188 14.81 1.44 -30.90
C SER A 188 15.05 1.46 -29.40
N LYS A 189 15.21 0.28 -28.79
CA LYS A 189 15.60 0.08 -27.38
C LYS A 189 16.95 0.73 -27.06
N ASN A 190 17.83 0.87 -28.05
CA ASN A 190 19.21 1.33 -27.88
C ASN A 190 19.36 2.82 -27.52
N ILE A 191 18.27 3.59 -27.37
CA ILE A 191 18.34 4.99 -26.94
C ILE A 191 19.03 5.13 -25.59
N PHE A 192 18.92 4.13 -24.71
CA PHE A 192 19.54 4.13 -23.39
C PHE A 192 20.72 3.19 -23.26
N ASP A 193 21.00 2.36 -24.28
CA ASP A 193 22.14 1.44 -24.30
C ASP A 193 23.30 2.10 -25.05
N ASN A 194 24.34 2.48 -24.32
CA ASN A 194 25.57 2.99 -24.88
C ASN A 194 26.66 1.90 -25.03
N GLY A 195 26.29 0.61 -24.91
CA GLY A 195 27.21 -0.52 -24.95
C GLY A 195 28.13 -0.62 -23.71
N SER A 196 27.92 0.21 -22.71
CA SER A 196 28.71 0.22 -21.48
C SER A 196 28.18 -0.83 -20.49
N SER A 197 29.03 -1.76 -20.10
CA SER A 197 28.79 -2.70 -18.99
C SER A 197 29.17 -2.10 -17.62
N ALA A 198 28.99 -0.80 -17.45
CA ALA A 198 29.39 -0.10 -16.24
C ALA A 198 28.69 -0.65 -14.99
N ILE A 199 29.48 -0.93 -13.98
CA ILE A 199 29.02 -1.34 -12.66
C ILE A 199 28.86 -0.08 -11.80
N TYR A 200 27.68 0.07 -11.19
CA TYR A 200 27.49 1.12 -10.19
C TYR A 200 28.37 0.86 -8.98
N ARG A 201 29.43 1.64 -8.88
CA ARG A 201 30.28 1.67 -7.70
C ARG A 201 29.82 2.82 -6.81
N ILE A 202 29.29 2.49 -5.64
CA ILE A 202 28.95 3.47 -4.62
C ILE A 202 30.25 4.03 -4.07
N LYS A 203 30.63 5.26 -4.48
CA LYS A 203 31.75 5.99 -3.90
C LYS A 203 31.37 6.52 -2.52
N GLU A 204 32.33 6.50 -1.61
CA GLU A 204 32.46 7.21 -0.32
C GLU A 204 31.29 7.24 0.69
N ASN A 205 30.02 7.34 0.29
CA ASN A 205 28.87 7.39 1.23
C ASN A 205 28.06 6.09 1.32
N ARG A 206 28.64 4.96 0.92
CA ARG A 206 27.96 3.67 0.95
C ARG A 206 27.40 3.31 2.34
N ASN A 207 28.22 3.51 3.37
CA ASN A 207 27.86 3.16 4.74
C ASN A 207 26.73 4.03 5.24
N PHE A 208 26.70 5.31 4.87
CA PHE A 208 25.63 6.22 5.25
C PHE A 208 24.28 5.86 4.61
N SER A 209 24.24 5.60 3.29
CA SER A 209 23.02 5.17 2.62
C SER A 209 22.51 3.84 3.17
N ILE A 210 23.40 2.86 3.40
CA ILE A 210 23.04 1.57 4.01
C ILE A 210 22.50 1.80 5.43
N PHE A 211 23.13 2.65 6.22
CA PHE A 211 22.70 2.97 7.58
C PHE A 211 21.30 3.57 7.60
N ILE A 212 21.02 4.59 6.77
CA ILE A 212 19.69 5.20 6.65
C ILE A 212 18.64 4.20 6.20
N VAL A 213 18.92 3.43 5.14
CA VAL A 213 17.98 2.42 4.65
C VAL A 213 17.74 1.33 5.69
N SER A 214 18.77 0.91 6.43
CA SER A 214 18.62 -0.10 7.49
C SER A 214 17.73 0.40 8.62
N ILE A 215 17.98 1.62 9.13
CA ILE A 215 17.11 2.24 10.15
C ILE A 215 15.68 2.34 9.63
N PHE A 216 15.51 2.81 8.41
CA PHE A 216 14.19 2.95 7.79
C PHE A 216 13.45 1.61 7.73
N LEU A 217 14.11 0.53 7.28
CA LEU A 217 13.51 -0.80 7.21
C LEU A 217 13.18 -1.35 8.60
N VAL A 218 14.04 -1.12 9.60
CA VAL A 218 13.73 -1.50 11.00
C VAL A 218 12.51 -0.75 11.51
N LEU A 219 12.40 0.55 11.22
CA LEU A 219 11.20 1.31 11.58
C LEU A 219 9.94 0.77 10.89
N GLN A 220 10.02 0.39 9.60
CA GLN A 220 8.89 -0.23 8.89
C GLN A 220 8.46 -1.58 9.50
N LEU A 221 9.39 -2.32 10.12
CA LEU A 221 9.08 -3.53 10.86
C LEU A 221 8.47 -3.26 12.25
N LEU A 222 8.83 -2.16 12.90
CA LEU A 222 8.38 -1.86 14.26
C LEU A 222 7.06 -1.07 14.30
N ILE A 223 6.84 -0.14 13.37
CA ILE A 223 5.66 0.72 13.34
C ILE A 223 4.32 -0.06 13.39
N PRO A 224 4.15 -1.21 12.71
CA PRO A 224 2.92 -1.98 12.78
C PRO A 224 2.56 -2.50 14.18
N PHE A 225 3.54 -2.61 15.08
CA PHE A 225 3.31 -3.00 16.48
C PHE A 225 3.02 -1.82 17.40
N ARG A 226 3.00 -0.59 16.88
CA ARG A 226 2.77 0.63 17.67
C ARG A 226 1.47 0.58 18.49
N TYR A 227 0.45 -0.12 18.00
CA TYR A 227 -0.83 -0.27 18.71
C TYR A 227 -0.69 -0.92 20.09
N LEU A 228 0.38 -1.69 20.34
CA LEU A 228 0.65 -2.31 21.65
C LEU A 228 1.02 -1.27 22.73
N LEU A 229 1.34 -0.03 22.35
CA LEU A 229 1.66 1.06 23.27
C LEU A 229 0.40 1.76 23.80
N TYR A 230 -0.77 1.44 23.27
CA TYR A 230 -2.04 2.03 23.65
C TYR A 230 -2.89 1.00 24.42
N PRO A 231 -3.55 1.38 25.53
CA PRO A 231 -4.26 0.44 26.38
C PRO A 231 -5.64 0.03 25.82
N ASP A 232 -6.21 0.85 24.92
CA ASP A 232 -7.56 0.69 24.45
C ASP A 232 -7.70 -0.23 23.24
N ASN A 233 -8.94 -0.57 22.89
CA ASN A 233 -9.21 -1.44 21.77
C ASN A 233 -8.92 -0.72 20.45
N LEU A 234 -7.94 -1.25 19.72
CA LEU A 234 -7.45 -0.72 18.45
C LEU A 234 -8.57 -0.44 17.42
N TYR A 235 -9.59 -1.28 17.36
CA TYR A 235 -10.67 -1.13 16.39
C TYR A 235 -11.68 -0.06 16.77
N TRP A 236 -11.68 0.41 18.02
CA TRP A 236 -12.52 1.50 18.50
C TRP A 236 -11.81 2.85 18.44
N THR A 237 -10.63 2.96 19.03
CA THR A 237 -9.89 4.22 19.12
C THR A 237 -9.07 4.54 17.88
N GLU A 238 -8.69 3.51 17.11
CA GLU A 238 -7.76 3.58 15.97
C GLU A 238 -6.36 4.06 16.31
N GLU A 239 -6.00 4.14 17.58
CA GLU A 239 -4.64 4.45 18.02
C GLU A 239 -3.68 3.35 17.57
N GLY A 240 -2.69 3.74 16.76
CA GLY A 240 -1.77 2.79 16.12
C GLY A 240 -2.32 2.03 14.90
N TYR A 241 -3.54 2.31 14.46
CA TYR A 241 -4.14 1.65 13.29
C TYR A 241 -3.50 2.09 11.97
N ARG A 242 -3.31 3.40 11.77
CA ARG A 242 -2.65 3.95 10.57
C ARG A 242 -1.18 3.58 10.54
N PHE A 243 -0.59 3.52 9.35
CA PHE A 243 0.81 3.13 9.11
C PHE A 243 1.17 1.70 9.54
N SER A 244 0.17 0.82 9.68
CA SER A 244 0.33 -0.55 10.20
C SER A 244 -0.14 -1.63 9.22
N TRP A 245 -0.36 -1.25 7.96
CA TRP A 245 -0.81 -2.14 6.87
C TRP A 245 -2.15 -2.85 7.15
N ARG A 246 -2.98 -2.25 8.00
CA ARG A 246 -4.33 -2.73 8.29
C ARG A 246 -5.28 -2.28 7.20
N VAL A 247 -5.75 -3.22 6.39
CA VAL A 247 -6.56 -2.93 5.20
C VAL A 247 -7.92 -3.62 5.35
N MET A 248 -9.00 -2.85 5.28
CA MET A 248 -10.39 -3.35 5.26
C MET A 248 -10.77 -4.25 6.45
N LEU A 249 -10.23 -3.99 7.63
CA LEU A 249 -10.46 -4.83 8.81
C LEU A 249 -11.67 -4.44 9.63
N MET A 250 -12.25 -3.29 9.37
CA MET A 250 -13.43 -2.79 10.07
C MET A 250 -14.27 -1.89 9.16
N GLU A 251 -15.55 -1.81 9.46
CA GLU A 251 -16.49 -0.84 8.89
C GLU A 251 -17.15 -0.12 10.05
N LYS A 252 -17.17 1.21 10.00
CA LYS A 252 -17.80 2.06 11.00
C LYS A 252 -18.77 3.02 10.32
N ALA A 253 -19.92 3.21 10.94
CA ALA A 253 -20.86 4.28 10.60
C ALA A 253 -21.16 5.09 11.86
N GLY A 254 -21.18 6.40 11.72
CA GLY A 254 -21.44 7.29 12.85
C GLY A 254 -21.84 8.68 12.38
N THR A 255 -22.34 9.46 13.34
CA THR A 255 -22.64 10.88 13.18
C THR A 255 -22.05 11.64 14.36
N ALA A 256 -21.50 12.81 14.11
CA ALA A 256 -21.02 13.72 15.15
C ALA A 256 -21.80 15.01 15.10
N SER A 257 -22.31 15.47 16.26
CA SER A 257 -23.02 16.73 16.40
C SER A 257 -22.34 17.60 17.46
N PHE A 258 -21.94 18.79 17.11
CA PHE A 258 -21.28 19.73 18.00
C PHE A 258 -22.28 20.76 18.51
N LYS A 259 -22.38 20.85 19.85
CA LYS A 259 -23.22 21.82 20.53
C LYS A 259 -22.33 22.83 21.21
N ILE A 260 -22.43 24.07 20.77
CA ILE A 260 -21.72 25.19 21.38
C ILE A 260 -22.63 25.82 22.44
N VAL A 261 -22.04 26.14 23.59
CA VAL A 261 -22.70 26.86 24.68
C VAL A 261 -21.89 28.14 24.92
N ASP A 262 -22.50 29.28 24.69
CA ASP A 262 -21.90 30.56 24.96
C ASP A 262 -21.63 30.73 26.47
N GLY A 263 -20.42 31.07 26.84
CA GLY A 263 -19.98 31.18 28.23
C GLY A 263 -20.70 32.28 29.04
N GLU A 264 -21.04 33.40 28.38
CA GLU A 264 -21.68 34.55 28.98
C GLU A 264 -23.19 34.47 28.97
N THR A 265 -23.76 34.29 27.77
CA THR A 265 -25.20 34.34 27.53
C THR A 265 -25.92 33.04 27.78
N LYS A 266 -25.16 31.91 27.97
CA LYS A 266 -25.68 30.52 28.09
C LYS A 266 -26.56 30.07 26.92
N LYS A 267 -26.58 30.82 25.82
CA LYS A 267 -27.25 30.41 24.58
C LYS A 267 -26.59 29.17 24.02
N ARG A 268 -27.39 28.31 23.40
CA ARG A 268 -26.97 27.03 22.86
C ARG A 268 -27.32 26.97 21.38
N PHE A 269 -26.39 26.49 20.55
CA PHE A 269 -26.66 26.21 19.14
C PHE A 269 -25.87 24.99 18.68
N TYR A 270 -26.36 24.34 17.65
CA TYR A 270 -25.65 23.25 16.99
C TYR A 270 -24.89 23.79 15.79
N VAL A 271 -23.69 23.27 15.56
CA VAL A 271 -22.88 23.58 14.40
C VAL A 271 -23.35 22.74 13.22
N ASP A 272 -23.55 23.33 12.05
CA ASP A 272 -23.64 22.57 10.81
C ASP A 272 -22.22 22.21 10.37
N ASN A 273 -21.87 20.92 10.44
CA ASN A 273 -20.53 20.47 10.06
C ASN A 273 -20.18 20.80 8.60
N ARG A 274 -21.19 20.93 7.73
CA ARG A 274 -21.02 21.22 6.30
C ARG A 274 -20.52 22.64 6.03
N ASP A 275 -20.60 23.54 6.99
CA ASP A 275 -20.01 24.88 6.89
C ASP A 275 -18.47 24.83 6.91
N PHE A 276 -17.88 23.74 7.46
CA PHE A 276 -16.46 23.61 7.71
C PHE A 276 -15.82 22.39 7.00
N LEU A 277 -16.62 21.33 6.75
CA LEU A 277 -16.13 20.04 6.28
C LEU A 277 -16.86 19.62 5.01
N THR A 278 -16.13 18.98 4.11
CA THR A 278 -16.75 18.23 3.01
C THR A 278 -17.48 17.00 3.56
N SER A 279 -18.43 16.45 2.80
CA SER A 279 -19.17 15.23 3.20
C SER A 279 -18.22 14.05 3.45
N PHE A 280 -17.10 13.99 2.73
CA PHE A 280 -16.07 12.95 2.96
C PHE A 280 -15.36 13.15 4.30
N GLN A 281 -14.93 14.38 4.61
CA GLN A 281 -14.27 14.71 5.87
C GLN A 281 -15.20 14.49 7.07
N GLU A 282 -16.46 14.90 6.96
CA GLU A 282 -17.49 14.68 8.00
C GLU A 282 -17.67 13.18 8.28
N LYS A 283 -17.78 12.34 7.23
CA LYS A 283 -17.89 10.89 7.37
C LYS A 283 -16.69 10.29 8.09
N GLN A 284 -15.47 10.70 7.73
CA GLN A 284 -14.25 10.20 8.35
C GLN A 284 -14.12 10.66 9.81
N MET A 285 -14.36 11.94 10.08
CA MET A 285 -14.32 12.51 11.42
C MET A 285 -15.31 11.80 12.37
N ALA A 286 -16.55 11.60 11.91
CA ALA A 286 -17.63 11.06 12.75
C ALA A 286 -17.36 9.65 13.28
N THR A 287 -16.41 8.92 12.70
CA THR A 287 -16.07 7.54 13.08
C THR A 287 -14.70 7.38 13.72
N GLN A 288 -13.91 8.47 13.80
CA GLN A 288 -12.54 8.43 14.30
C GLN A 288 -12.37 9.42 15.45
N PRO A 289 -12.27 8.95 16.70
CA PRO A 289 -12.22 9.81 17.89
C PRO A 289 -11.11 10.86 17.85
N ASP A 290 -9.95 10.50 17.29
CA ASP A 290 -8.78 11.38 17.20
C ASP A 290 -8.93 12.51 16.15
N MET A 291 -10.06 12.56 15.43
CA MET A 291 -10.43 13.67 14.53
C MET A 291 -11.49 14.60 15.14
N ILE A 292 -12.09 14.22 16.27
CA ILE A 292 -13.13 14.99 16.97
C ILE A 292 -12.49 15.91 18.02
N ILE A 293 -11.36 15.51 18.58
CA ILE A 293 -10.59 16.25 19.59
C ILE A 293 -9.59 17.18 18.89
#